data_5e7f64a1eb22bcc59b370bb982009f5a
#
_entry.id   5e7f64a1eb22bcc59b370bb982009f5a
#
_cell.length_a   1.000
_cell.length_b   1.000
_cell.length_c   1.000
_cell.angle_alpha   90.00
_cell.angle_beta   90.00
_cell.angle_gamma   90.00
#
_symmetry.space_group_name_H-M   'P 1'
#
loop_
_entity.id
_entity.type
_entity.pdbx_description
1 polymer ?
#
loop_
_entity_poly.entity_id
_entity_poly.type
_entity_poly.pdbx_seq_one_letter_code
_entity_poly.pdbx_strand_id
1 'polypeptide(L)'
;MPIEIVIEKLPTLQIVSLRGRLDSAGTPTLQNSLEELVQSGEKRVVFDCAELRYVSSVGLGVFVTSAKALGAAGGKLYFASLSQHVRSVFEMVGFLGIFEVYPSVESAIESLQRQDPG
;
A
#
# COMPACT_ATOMS: atom_id res chain seq x y z
N MET A 1 -4.72 16.94 9.53
CA MET A 1 -3.35 16.41 9.64
C MET A 1 -2.89 15.92 8.28
N PRO A 2 -1.74 16.34 7.81
CA PRO A 2 -1.22 15.79 6.56
C PRO A 2 -0.87 14.32 6.73
N ILE A 3 -0.87 13.59 5.62
CA ILE A 3 -0.46 12.20 5.67
C ILE A 3 1.03 12.10 5.97
N GLU A 4 1.38 11.14 6.80
CA GLU A 4 2.79 10.81 7.06
C GLU A 4 3.10 9.47 6.39
N ILE A 5 4.20 9.42 5.67
CA ILE A 5 4.61 8.22 4.93
C ILE A 5 5.99 7.83 5.42
N VAL A 6 6.12 6.59 5.91
CA VAL A 6 7.39 6.06 6.39
C VAL A 6 7.71 4.81 5.58
N ILE A 7 8.88 4.77 4.98
CA ILE A 7 9.31 3.66 4.13
C ILE A 7 10.40 2.88 4.82
N GLU A 8 10.18 1.58 4.96
CA GLU A 8 11.18 0.64 5.45
C GLU A 8 11.54 -0.33 4.34
N LYS A 9 12.81 -0.31 3.92
CA LYS A 9 13.29 -1.17 2.85
C LYS A 9 13.84 -2.46 3.44
N LEU A 10 13.22 -3.58 3.09
CA LEU A 10 13.68 -4.91 3.43
C LEU A 10 14.33 -5.52 2.19
N PRO A 11 15.08 -6.62 2.31
CA PRO A 11 15.79 -7.18 1.15
C PRO A 11 14.90 -7.52 -0.05
N THR A 12 13.68 -8.02 0.18
CA THR A 12 12.83 -8.50 -0.90
C THR A 12 11.52 -7.73 -1.06
N LEU A 13 11.25 -6.76 -0.17
CA LEU A 13 10.01 -5.98 -0.23
C LEU A 13 10.18 -4.67 0.52
N GLN A 14 9.26 -3.75 0.26
CA GLN A 14 9.25 -2.45 0.92
C GLN A 14 7.96 -2.29 1.70
N ILE A 15 8.08 -1.83 2.95
CA ILE A 15 6.91 -1.51 3.76
C ILE A 15 6.72 0.00 3.71
N VAL A 16 5.56 0.44 3.26
CA VAL A 16 5.20 1.85 3.21
C VAL A 16 4.08 2.07 4.21
N SER A 17 4.41 2.66 5.35
CA SER A 17 3.43 2.93 6.40
C SER A 17 2.73 4.24 6.11
N LEU A 18 1.39 4.20 6.07
CA LEU A 18 0.55 5.36 5.82
C LEU A 18 -0.10 5.74 7.14
N ARG A 19 0.12 6.98 7.59
CA ARG A 19 -0.40 7.44 8.87
C ARG A 19 -1.22 8.70 8.69
N GLY A 20 -2.41 8.72 9.29
CA GLY A 20 -3.27 9.88 9.29
C GLY A 20 -4.37 9.77 8.24
N ARG A 21 -4.53 10.78 7.41
CA ARG A 21 -5.63 10.91 6.46
C ARG A 21 -5.11 10.98 5.04
N LEU A 22 -5.58 10.08 4.20
CA LEU A 22 -5.26 10.12 2.77
C LEU A 22 -6.43 10.77 2.04
N ASP A 23 -6.33 12.07 1.88
CA ASP A 23 -7.31 12.90 1.19
C ASP A 23 -6.66 13.53 -0.04
N SER A 24 -7.38 14.42 -0.72
CA SER A 24 -6.87 15.02 -1.95
C SER A 24 -5.59 15.83 -1.74
N ALA A 25 -5.38 16.37 -0.53
CA ALA A 25 -4.16 17.12 -0.21
C ALA A 25 -2.96 16.19 -0.02
N GLY A 26 -3.18 14.96 0.44
CA GLY A 26 -2.10 14.01 0.71
C GLY A 26 -1.74 13.11 -0.47
N THR A 27 -2.61 13.02 -1.47
CA THR A 27 -2.37 12.08 -2.57
C THR A 27 -1.12 12.37 -3.40
N PRO A 28 -0.75 13.65 -3.68
CA PRO A 28 0.48 13.89 -4.42
C PRO A 28 1.73 13.38 -3.70
N THR A 29 1.75 13.50 -2.36
CA THR A 29 2.86 13.00 -1.56
C THR A 29 3.02 11.50 -1.72
N LEU A 30 1.91 10.76 -1.66
CA LEU A 30 1.94 9.31 -1.83
C LEU A 30 2.34 8.92 -3.26
N GLN A 31 1.78 9.62 -4.26
CA GLN A 31 2.13 9.36 -5.66
C GLN A 31 3.62 9.52 -5.90
N ASN A 32 4.22 10.60 -5.38
CA ASN A 32 5.64 10.86 -5.54
C ASN A 32 6.49 9.77 -4.88
N SER A 33 6.12 9.37 -3.67
CA SER A 33 6.84 8.30 -2.96
C SER A 33 6.79 6.99 -3.73
N LEU A 34 5.65 6.67 -4.29
CA LEU A 34 5.52 5.43 -5.05
C LEU A 34 6.29 5.48 -6.37
N GLU A 35 6.26 6.62 -7.06
CA GLU A 35 7.05 6.78 -8.27
C GLU A 35 8.53 6.55 -8.02
N GLU A 36 9.06 7.06 -6.91
CA GLU A 36 10.44 6.84 -6.53
C GLU A 36 10.74 5.36 -6.33
N LEU A 37 9.82 4.65 -5.67
CA LEU A 37 9.99 3.21 -5.45
C LEU A 37 10.00 2.45 -6.77
N VAL A 38 9.10 2.77 -7.68
CA VAL A 38 9.03 2.13 -9.00
C VAL A 38 10.31 2.41 -9.79
N GLN A 39 10.76 3.65 -9.80
CA GLN A 39 12.00 4.04 -10.51
C GLN A 39 13.24 3.37 -9.92
N SER A 40 13.21 3.10 -8.62
CA SER A 40 14.31 2.40 -7.96
C SER A 40 14.31 0.90 -8.21
N GLY A 41 13.34 0.39 -8.95
CA GLY A 41 13.27 -1.03 -9.29
C GLY A 41 12.60 -1.90 -8.24
N GLU A 42 11.93 -1.29 -7.27
CA GLU A 42 11.24 -2.05 -6.23
C GLU A 42 10.03 -2.77 -6.81
N LYS A 43 9.87 -4.06 -6.46
CA LYS A 43 8.82 -4.90 -7.06
C LYS A 43 7.69 -5.23 -6.12
N ARG A 44 7.97 -5.37 -4.83
CA ARG A 44 6.96 -5.70 -3.84
C ARG A 44 6.81 -4.57 -2.84
N VAL A 45 5.62 -3.99 -2.81
CA VAL A 45 5.31 -2.87 -1.91
C VAL A 45 4.11 -3.27 -1.07
N VAL A 46 4.26 -3.19 0.25
CA VAL A 46 3.18 -3.43 1.21
C VAL A 46 2.81 -2.10 1.84
N PHE A 47 1.57 -1.68 1.67
CA PHE A 47 1.05 -0.52 2.38
C PHE A 47 0.57 -0.96 3.76
N ASP A 48 1.27 -0.50 4.80
CA ASP A 48 0.86 -0.72 6.18
C ASP A 48 -0.15 0.35 6.57
N CYS A 49 -1.38 -0.06 6.77
CA CYS A 49 -2.50 0.85 7.02
C CYS A 49 -2.94 0.87 8.49
N ALA A 50 -2.10 0.39 9.41
CA ALA A 50 -2.46 0.33 10.82
C ALA A 50 -2.82 1.69 11.38
N GLU A 51 -2.17 2.76 10.93
CA GLU A 51 -2.41 4.12 11.38
C GLU A 51 -3.14 4.97 10.34
N LEU A 52 -3.64 4.36 9.27
CA LEU A 52 -4.44 5.07 8.28
C LEU A 52 -5.87 5.19 8.81
N ARG A 53 -6.28 6.41 9.12
CA ARG A 53 -7.56 6.66 9.78
C ARG A 53 -8.68 7.02 8.82
N TYR A 54 -8.33 7.46 7.62
CA TYR A 54 -9.30 7.91 6.64
C TYR A 54 -8.70 7.82 5.25
N VAL A 55 -9.50 7.40 4.28
CA VAL A 55 -9.13 7.45 2.88
C VAL A 55 -10.31 8.00 2.08
N SER A 56 -10.03 9.01 1.26
CA SER A 56 -11.04 9.60 0.38
C SER A 56 -11.16 8.81 -0.91
N SER A 57 -12.17 9.13 -1.73
CA SER A 57 -12.30 8.52 -3.05
C SER A 57 -11.08 8.81 -3.93
N VAL A 58 -10.51 10.01 -3.80
CA VAL A 58 -9.27 10.34 -4.52
C VAL A 58 -8.12 9.46 -4.02
N GLY A 59 -8.02 9.24 -2.72
CA GLY A 59 -7.03 8.34 -2.14
C GLY A 59 -7.18 6.90 -2.62
N LEU A 60 -8.41 6.42 -2.69
CA LEU A 60 -8.67 5.09 -3.25
C LEU A 60 -8.19 5.01 -4.69
N GLY A 61 -8.41 6.07 -5.48
CA GLY A 61 -7.91 6.13 -6.86
C GLY A 61 -6.40 6.03 -6.93
N VAL A 62 -5.68 6.63 -5.97
CA VAL A 62 -4.22 6.54 -5.92
C VAL A 62 -3.78 5.10 -5.66
N PHE A 63 -4.50 4.35 -4.83
CA PHE A 63 -4.20 2.93 -4.63
C PHE A 63 -4.28 2.16 -5.94
N VAL A 64 -5.30 2.44 -6.74
CA VAL A 64 -5.47 1.77 -8.04
C VAL A 64 -4.35 2.16 -9.02
N THR A 65 -4.05 3.47 -9.14
CA THR A 65 -2.98 3.90 -10.04
C THR A 65 -1.62 3.41 -9.59
N SER A 66 -1.41 3.32 -8.27
CA SER A 66 -0.19 2.76 -7.69
C SER A 66 -0.02 1.29 -8.07
N ALA A 67 -1.09 0.52 -7.94
CA ALA A 67 -1.06 -0.89 -8.29
C ALA A 67 -0.75 -1.08 -9.78
N LYS A 68 -1.35 -0.24 -10.64
CA LYS A 68 -1.10 -0.30 -12.09
C LYS A 68 0.35 0.05 -12.43
N ALA A 69 0.90 1.07 -11.77
CA ALA A 69 2.28 1.49 -12.03
C ALA A 69 3.26 0.39 -11.62
N LEU A 70 3.06 -0.21 -10.45
CA LEU A 70 3.89 -1.33 -10.01
C LEU A 70 3.74 -2.54 -10.94
N GLY A 71 2.52 -2.86 -11.32
CA GLY A 71 2.26 -3.98 -12.22
C GLY A 71 2.93 -3.82 -13.57
N ALA A 72 2.91 -2.59 -14.12
CA ALA A 72 3.57 -2.30 -15.39
C ALA A 72 5.08 -2.46 -15.29
N ALA A 73 5.65 -2.27 -14.10
CA ALA A 73 7.08 -2.47 -13.84
C ALA A 73 7.42 -3.89 -13.39
N GLY A 74 6.45 -4.80 -13.40
CA GLY A 74 6.66 -6.19 -12.99
C GLY A 74 6.54 -6.42 -11.50
N GLY A 75 5.95 -5.49 -10.77
CA GLY A 75 5.79 -5.58 -9.32
C GLY A 75 4.33 -5.79 -8.90
N LYS A 76 4.10 -5.72 -7.61
CA LYS A 76 2.76 -5.89 -7.05
C LYS A 76 2.61 -5.10 -5.76
N LEU A 77 1.40 -4.59 -5.54
CA LEU A 77 1.03 -3.86 -4.34
C LEU A 77 0.18 -4.74 -3.43
N TYR A 78 0.52 -4.70 -2.15
CA TYR A 78 -0.20 -5.44 -1.10
C TYR A 78 -0.62 -4.47 -0.01
N PHE A 79 -1.59 -4.87 0.79
CA PHE A 79 -2.05 -4.09 1.95
C PHE A 79 -1.94 -4.93 3.21
N ALA A 80 -1.72 -4.28 4.33
CA ALA A 80 -1.66 -4.94 5.63
C ALA A 80 -2.31 -4.07 6.70
N SER A 81 -2.90 -4.70 7.70
CA SER A 81 -3.38 -4.05 8.91
C SER A 81 -4.47 -3.01 8.65
N LEU A 82 -5.42 -3.29 7.78
CA LEU A 82 -6.52 -2.36 7.54
C LEU A 82 -7.32 -2.18 8.85
N SER A 83 -7.58 -0.93 9.22
CA SER A 83 -8.53 -0.64 10.30
C SER A 83 -9.91 -1.11 9.87
N GLN A 84 -10.81 -1.29 10.83
CA GLN A 84 -12.17 -1.71 10.50
C GLN A 84 -12.84 -0.73 9.55
N HIS A 85 -12.65 0.57 9.77
CA HIS A 85 -13.23 1.58 8.89
C HIS A 85 -12.69 1.48 7.47
N VAL A 86 -11.38 1.41 7.31
CA VAL A 86 -10.76 1.33 5.98
C VAL A 86 -11.13 0.01 5.30
N ARG A 87 -11.17 -1.09 6.07
CA ARG A 87 -11.59 -2.38 5.53
C ARG A 87 -13.04 -2.31 5.02
N SER A 88 -13.92 -1.65 5.76
CA SER A 88 -15.33 -1.49 5.33
C SER A 88 -15.41 -0.71 4.01
N VAL A 89 -14.59 0.34 3.86
CA VAL A 89 -14.54 1.09 2.61
C VAL A 89 -14.01 0.21 1.48
N PHE A 90 -12.96 -0.55 1.71
CA PHE A 90 -12.42 -1.49 0.71
C PHE A 90 -13.47 -2.49 0.25
N GLU A 91 -14.21 -3.04 1.22
CA GLU A 91 -15.27 -3.99 0.91
C GLU A 91 -16.36 -3.34 0.06
N MET A 92 -16.77 -2.13 0.43
CA MET A 92 -17.83 -1.40 -0.26
C MET A 92 -17.51 -1.13 -1.72
N VAL A 93 -16.24 -0.81 -2.02
CA VAL A 93 -15.81 -0.51 -3.40
C VAL A 93 -15.25 -1.73 -4.13
N GLY A 94 -15.28 -2.90 -3.52
CA GLY A 94 -14.82 -4.13 -4.17
C GLY A 94 -13.32 -4.38 -4.13
N PHE A 95 -12.57 -3.60 -3.36
CA PHE A 95 -11.11 -3.72 -3.31
C PHE A 95 -10.63 -5.02 -2.66
N LEU A 96 -11.43 -5.62 -1.77
CA LEU A 96 -11.04 -6.89 -1.16
C LEU A 96 -11.02 -8.04 -2.16
N GLY A 97 -11.68 -7.87 -3.31
CA GLY A 97 -11.66 -8.87 -4.38
C GLY A 97 -10.52 -8.68 -5.37
N ILE A 98 -9.83 -7.53 -5.34
CA ILE A 98 -8.76 -7.25 -6.31
C ILE A 98 -7.39 -7.05 -5.67
N PHE A 99 -7.31 -6.71 -4.38
CA PHE A 99 -6.04 -6.53 -3.69
C PHE A 99 -5.84 -7.64 -2.66
N GLU A 100 -4.59 -8.08 -2.51
CA GLU A 100 -4.24 -8.97 -1.41
C GLU A 100 -4.08 -8.15 -0.14
N VAL A 101 -4.80 -8.55 0.91
CA VAL A 101 -4.79 -7.87 2.20
C VAL A 101 -4.38 -8.87 3.26
N TYR A 102 -3.37 -8.50 4.05
CA TYR A 102 -2.89 -9.32 5.15
C TYR A 102 -3.35 -8.75 6.49
N PRO A 103 -3.59 -9.60 7.48
CA PRO A 103 -4.02 -9.12 8.80
C PRO A 103 -2.97 -8.24 9.50
N SER A 104 -1.69 -8.45 9.19
CA SER A 104 -0.59 -7.70 9.81
C SER A 104 0.57 -7.60 8.85
N VAL A 105 1.49 -6.67 9.13
CA VAL A 105 2.73 -6.55 8.37
C VAL A 105 3.55 -7.83 8.53
N GLU A 106 3.59 -8.39 9.74
CA GLU A 106 4.34 -9.62 10.00
C GLU A 106 3.84 -10.78 9.14
N SER A 107 2.53 -10.95 9.02
CA SER A 107 1.97 -12.01 8.19
C SER A 107 2.22 -11.76 6.71
N ALA A 108 2.24 -10.50 6.28
CA ALA A 108 2.59 -10.16 4.90
C ALA A 108 4.04 -10.52 4.61
N ILE A 109 4.96 -10.12 5.48
CA ILE A 109 6.39 -10.42 5.33
C ILE A 109 6.60 -11.92 5.25
N GLU A 110 6.03 -12.66 6.20
CA GLU A 110 6.19 -14.11 6.24
C GLU A 110 5.66 -14.78 4.97
N SER A 111 4.48 -14.40 4.52
CA SER A 111 3.88 -14.97 3.32
C SER A 111 4.70 -14.67 2.06
N LEU A 112 5.15 -13.42 1.92
CA LEU A 112 5.87 -12.99 0.72
C LEU A 112 7.28 -13.55 0.68
N GLN A 113 7.92 -13.71 1.83
CA GLN A 113 9.24 -14.35 1.88
C GLN A 113 9.17 -15.81 1.50
N ARG A 114 8.10 -16.51 1.89
CA ARG A 114 7.91 -17.91 1.50
C ARG A 114 7.69 -18.09 0.00
N GLN A 115 7.11 -17.07 -0.66
CA GLN A 115 6.88 -17.11 -2.10
C GLN A 115 8.14 -16.80 -2.91
N ASP A 116 9.18 -16.33 -2.25
CA ASP A 116 10.41 -15.95 -2.91
C ASP A 116 11.33 -17.16 -2.94
N PRO A 117 11.58 -17.74 -4.16
CA PRO A 117 12.40 -18.94 -4.26
C PRO A 117 13.88 -18.69 -4.04
N GLY A 118 14.27 -17.42 -3.98
CA GLY A 118 15.64 -17.06 -3.73
C GLY A 118 16.00 -17.18 -2.30
#